data_dd61ce842d6cf82add6fedfee6ad4f8a
#
_entry.id   dd61ce842d6cf82add6fedfee6ad4f8a
#
_cell.length_a   1.000
_cell.length_b   1.000
_cell.length_c   1.000
_cell.angle_alpha   90.00
_cell.angle_beta   90.00
_cell.angle_gamma   90.00
#
_symmetry.space_group_name_H-M   'P 1'
#
loop_
_entity.id
_entity.type
_entity.pdbx_description
1 polymer ?
#
loop_
_entity_poly.entity_id
_entity_poly.type
_entity_poly.pdbx_seq_one_letter_code
_entity_poly.pdbx_strand_id
1 'polypeptide(L)'
;MLNRAALILLCLSLASAAQTAAPKKAATKTAAAKTPPTAIIHTTEGDMKCTLFPDQTPLTVANFIGLAKGTKTWKNPTTGATVHGKPLYDGVIFHRTIPGFVIQGGDPSGTGNGDIGFQFKDELRSDLLYDQPGRLAMANSGPNTNSSQFFITEQPIPFLNPCLDANGCGGRQANTGWTIFGQCDAETVELVKKIARMPCQGGANCDNNNSRPLNPVKIKHIEIVGAGSKTAAKPAAKKATTATPK
;
A
#
# COMPACT_ATOMS: atom_id res chain seq x y z
N MET A 1 33.74 81.29 29.55
CA MET A 1 35.13 81.31 30.02
C MET A 1 35.68 79.90 29.92
N LEU A 2 36.65 79.76 29.01
CA LEU A 2 37.91 79.03 29.17
C LEU A 2 37.83 77.63 29.89
N ASN A 3 38.44 76.63 29.43
CA ASN A 3 39.74 76.47 28.83
C ASN A 3 39.90 75.07 28.19
N ARG A 4 40.76 75.06 27.21
CA ARG A 4 41.30 73.92 26.44
C ARG A 4 42.15 72.97 27.29
N ALA A 5 42.13 71.74 26.92
CA ALA A 5 43.37 70.94 26.91
C ALA A 5 43.19 69.69 26.00
N ALA A 6 44.01 69.69 24.97
CA ALA A 6 44.14 68.58 24.01
C ALA A 6 45.01 67.43 24.66
N LEU A 7 44.61 66.22 24.52
CA LEU A 7 45.50 65.10 24.77
C LEU A 7 45.43 64.12 23.57
N ILE A 8 46.54 64.11 22.86
CA ILE A 8 46.76 63.17 21.72
C ILE A 8 47.15 61.82 22.34
N LEU A 9 46.35 60.81 22.10
CA LEU A 9 46.73 59.42 22.43
C LEU A 9 46.84 58.61 21.14
N LEU A 10 48.05 58.17 20.89
CA LEU A 10 48.51 57.33 19.81
C LEU A 10 47.98 55.93 19.99
N CYS A 11 47.00 55.50 19.24
CA CYS A 11 46.53 54.10 19.25
C CYS A 11 47.26 53.29 18.15
N LEU A 12 48.13 52.38 18.59
CA LEU A 12 48.69 51.32 17.73
C LEU A 12 47.55 50.40 17.28
N SER A 13 47.39 50.29 15.99
CA SER A 13 46.50 49.35 15.33
C SER A 13 47.15 47.96 15.28
N LEU A 14 46.72 47.00 16.15
CA LEU A 14 46.97 45.59 15.92
C LEU A 14 45.98 45.08 14.88
N ALA A 15 46.48 44.73 13.71
CA ALA A 15 45.72 44.02 12.68
C ALA A 15 45.61 42.52 13.08
N SER A 16 44.47 42.12 13.62
CA SER A 16 44.13 40.69 13.78
C SER A 16 43.67 40.15 12.44
N ALA A 17 44.47 39.29 11.85
CA ALA A 17 44.10 38.46 10.70
C ALA A 17 43.05 37.40 11.12
N ALA A 18 41.78 37.69 10.86
CA ALA A 18 40.70 36.71 10.99
C ALA A 18 40.80 35.75 9.81
N GLN A 19 41.31 34.53 10.05
CA GLN A 19 41.24 33.42 9.11
C GLN A 19 39.76 32.98 9.02
N THR A 20 39.09 33.34 7.92
CA THR A 20 37.79 32.79 7.57
C THR A 20 37.94 31.35 7.13
N ALA A 21 37.66 30.41 8.03
CA ALA A 21 37.49 29.00 7.69
C ALA A 21 36.28 28.84 6.78
N ALA A 22 36.50 28.45 5.54
CA ALA A 22 35.42 28.13 4.58
C ALA A 22 34.57 26.98 5.15
N PRO A 23 33.22 27.07 5.07
CA PRO A 23 32.38 25.99 5.53
C PRO A 23 32.59 24.73 4.67
N LYS A 24 33.06 23.68 5.31
CA LYS A 24 33.20 22.34 4.71
C LYS A 24 31.81 21.87 4.29
N LYS A 25 31.52 21.90 2.99
CA LYS A 25 30.29 21.42 2.39
C LYS A 25 30.10 19.96 2.77
N ALA A 26 29.21 19.68 3.71
CA ALA A 26 28.83 18.32 4.06
C ALA A 26 28.27 17.67 2.80
N ALA A 27 28.97 16.67 2.29
CA ALA A 27 28.47 15.84 1.19
C ALA A 27 27.26 15.08 1.69
N THR A 28 26.08 15.55 1.34
CA THR A 28 24.82 14.83 1.55
C THR A 28 24.92 13.56 0.72
N LYS A 29 25.16 12.44 1.38
CA LYS A 29 25.15 11.10 0.78
C LYS A 29 23.74 10.87 0.27
N THR A 30 23.49 11.12 -1.01
CA THR A 30 22.23 10.80 -1.67
C THR A 30 22.05 9.30 -1.55
N ALA A 31 21.20 8.85 -0.64
CA ALA A 31 20.82 7.45 -0.54
C ALA A 31 20.23 7.07 -1.90
N ALA A 32 20.78 6.08 -2.57
CA ALA A 32 20.22 5.54 -3.80
C ALA A 32 18.75 5.20 -3.52
N ALA A 33 17.83 5.78 -4.29
CA ALA A 33 16.40 5.56 -4.13
C ALA A 33 16.15 4.05 -4.31
N LYS A 34 15.73 3.39 -3.23
CA LYS A 34 15.37 1.98 -3.29
C LYS A 34 14.11 1.87 -4.15
N THR A 35 14.14 1.03 -5.17
CA THR A 35 12.95 0.71 -5.95
C THR A 35 11.83 0.24 -5.02
N PRO A 36 10.64 0.84 -5.06
CA PRO A 36 9.54 0.41 -4.21
C PRO A 36 9.22 -1.08 -4.40
N PRO A 37 8.82 -1.80 -3.34
CA PRO A 37 8.42 -3.19 -3.48
C PRO A 37 7.15 -3.30 -4.33
N THR A 38 7.06 -4.39 -5.10
CA THR A 38 5.89 -4.75 -5.89
C THR A 38 5.26 -6.00 -5.32
N ALA A 39 3.95 -5.97 -5.09
CA ALA A 39 3.17 -7.16 -4.81
C ALA A 39 2.66 -7.77 -6.12
N ILE A 40 2.93 -9.06 -6.34
CA ILE A 40 2.33 -9.87 -7.40
C ILE A 40 1.31 -10.77 -6.72
N ILE A 41 0.03 -10.48 -6.92
CA ILE A 41 -1.09 -11.25 -6.35
C ILE A 41 -1.48 -12.30 -7.40
N HIS A 42 -1.01 -13.52 -7.23
CA HIS A 42 -1.37 -14.65 -8.09
C HIS A 42 -2.79 -15.11 -7.78
N THR A 43 -3.69 -15.04 -8.75
CA THR A 43 -5.10 -15.44 -8.58
C THR A 43 -5.49 -16.59 -9.50
N THR A 44 -6.71 -17.11 -9.32
CA THR A 44 -7.29 -18.11 -10.23
C THR A 44 -7.59 -17.54 -11.62
N GLU A 45 -7.70 -16.23 -11.77
CA GLU A 45 -8.02 -15.53 -13.02
C GLU A 45 -6.83 -14.84 -13.69
N GLY A 46 -5.66 -14.82 -13.05
CA GLY A 46 -4.44 -14.18 -13.54
C GLY A 46 -3.68 -13.48 -12.41
N ASP A 47 -2.57 -12.85 -12.78
CA ASP A 47 -1.69 -12.14 -11.87
C ASP A 47 -2.01 -10.65 -11.84
N MET A 48 -2.01 -10.06 -10.65
CA MET A 48 -2.17 -8.62 -10.43
C MET A 48 -0.86 -8.06 -9.89
N LYS A 49 -0.35 -6.99 -10.50
CA LYS A 49 0.92 -6.35 -10.12
C LYS A 49 0.66 -4.96 -9.57
N CYS A 50 1.06 -4.73 -8.32
CA CYS A 50 0.85 -3.45 -7.63
C CYS A 50 2.15 -2.99 -6.99
N THR A 51 2.62 -1.79 -7.35
CA THR A 51 3.73 -1.10 -6.67
C THR A 51 3.24 -0.60 -5.33
N LEU A 52 3.95 -0.92 -4.24
CA LEU A 52 3.60 -0.51 -2.88
C LEU A 52 4.28 0.82 -2.50
N PHE A 53 3.72 1.54 -1.54
CA PHE A 53 4.16 2.88 -1.12
C PHE A 53 4.73 2.89 0.31
N PRO A 54 5.87 2.22 0.60
CA PRO A 54 6.41 2.08 1.95
C PRO A 54 6.83 3.40 2.59
N ASP A 55 7.20 4.41 1.80
CA ASP A 55 7.60 5.72 2.31
C ASP A 55 6.38 6.58 2.70
N GLN A 56 5.25 6.40 2.03
CA GLN A 56 4.02 7.15 2.29
C GLN A 56 3.13 6.48 3.34
N THR A 57 3.05 5.14 3.32
CA THR A 57 2.18 4.36 4.21
C THR A 57 2.92 3.16 4.80
N PRO A 58 3.99 3.43 5.61
CA PRO A 58 4.92 2.40 6.08
C PRO A 58 4.26 1.32 6.94
N LEU A 59 3.33 1.71 7.83
CA LEU A 59 2.65 0.77 8.70
C LEU A 59 1.75 -0.19 7.91
N THR A 60 1.00 0.34 6.94
CA THR A 60 0.10 -0.43 6.09
C THR A 60 0.86 -1.39 5.19
N VAL A 61 1.93 -0.90 4.53
CA VAL A 61 2.78 -1.73 3.67
C VAL A 61 3.46 -2.83 4.48
N ALA A 62 4.00 -2.52 5.67
CA ALA A 62 4.62 -3.52 6.54
C ALA A 62 3.61 -4.57 7.00
N ASN A 63 2.38 -4.16 7.34
CA ASN A 63 1.28 -5.07 7.68
C ASN A 63 0.94 -6.01 6.52
N PHE A 64 0.69 -5.46 5.34
CA PHE A 64 0.35 -6.23 4.15
C PHE A 64 1.44 -7.24 3.78
N ILE A 65 2.71 -6.81 3.72
CA ILE A 65 3.87 -7.67 3.45
C ILE A 65 4.01 -8.76 4.52
N GLY A 66 3.86 -8.40 5.80
CA GLY A 66 3.96 -9.34 6.91
C GLY A 66 2.92 -10.44 6.85
N LEU A 67 1.69 -10.11 6.52
CA LEU A 67 0.60 -11.07 6.31
C LEU A 67 0.79 -11.90 5.04
N ALA A 68 1.23 -11.29 3.94
CA ALA A 68 1.51 -11.96 2.68
C ALA A 68 2.64 -13.01 2.80
N LYS A 69 3.69 -12.70 3.58
CA LYS A 69 4.83 -13.58 3.80
C LYS A 69 4.66 -14.55 4.99
N GLY A 70 3.58 -14.42 5.76
CA GLY A 70 3.38 -15.21 6.98
C GLY A 70 4.30 -14.83 8.14
N THR A 71 5.00 -13.70 8.07
CA THR A 71 5.89 -13.22 9.15
C THR A 71 5.14 -12.49 10.26
N LYS A 72 3.89 -12.10 10.01
CA LYS A 72 2.99 -11.50 11.00
C LYS A 72 2.02 -12.54 11.53
N THR A 73 1.92 -12.64 12.85
CA THR A 73 0.93 -13.47 13.54
C THR A 73 -0.48 -12.91 13.37
N TRP A 74 -1.45 -13.78 13.18
CA TRP A 74 -2.85 -13.42 13.06
C TRP A 74 -3.75 -14.48 13.70
N LYS A 75 -5.00 -14.14 13.97
CA LYS A 75 -6.00 -15.06 14.51
C LYS A 75 -6.91 -15.53 13.37
N ASN A 76 -7.10 -16.83 13.26
CA ASN A 76 -8.04 -17.38 12.28
C ASN A 76 -9.48 -17.07 12.72
N PRO A 77 -10.25 -16.28 11.95
CA PRO A 77 -11.57 -15.84 12.37
C PRO A 77 -12.62 -16.95 12.46
N THR A 78 -12.38 -18.08 11.78
CA THR A 78 -13.30 -19.24 11.79
C THR A 78 -13.03 -20.18 12.97
N THR A 79 -11.75 -20.43 13.28
CA THR A 79 -11.37 -21.39 14.32
C THR A 79 -10.98 -20.76 15.65
N GLY A 80 -10.73 -19.43 15.65
CA GLY A 80 -10.20 -18.71 16.81
C GLY A 80 -8.72 -18.98 17.09
N ALA A 81 -8.06 -19.86 16.34
CA ALA A 81 -6.67 -20.24 16.57
C ALA A 81 -5.70 -19.13 16.18
N THR A 82 -4.64 -18.94 16.96
CA THR A 82 -3.50 -18.08 16.61
C THR A 82 -2.65 -18.79 15.57
N VAL A 83 -2.33 -18.08 14.47
CA VAL A 83 -1.56 -18.61 13.34
C VAL A 83 -0.22 -17.90 13.27
N HIS A 84 0.86 -18.70 13.23
CA HIS A 84 2.24 -18.25 13.12
C HIS A 84 2.90 -18.84 11.88
N GLY A 85 3.80 -18.08 11.24
CA GLY A 85 4.64 -18.58 10.15
C GLY A 85 3.88 -18.99 8.88
N LYS A 86 2.62 -18.57 8.72
CA LYS A 86 1.78 -18.94 7.59
C LYS A 86 1.20 -17.70 6.90
N PRO A 87 1.35 -17.58 5.57
CA PRO A 87 0.70 -16.53 4.80
C PRO A 87 -0.81 -16.49 5.04
N LEU A 88 -1.33 -15.27 5.29
CA LEU A 88 -2.76 -15.10 5.53
C LEU A 88 -3.56 -15.20 4.25
N TYR A 89 -3.02 -14.63 3.14
CA TYR A 89 -3.79 -14.44 1.91
C TYR A 89 -3.93 -15.67 1.04
N ASP A 90 -3.17 -16.75 1.29
CA ASP A 90 -3.23 -17.97 0.50
C ASP A 90 -4.61 -18.65 0.64
N GLY A 91 -5.31 -18.81 -0.49
CA GLY A 91 -6.65 -19.36 -0.55
C GLY A 91 -7.79 -18.39 -0.25
N VAL A 92 -7.47 -17.16 0.16
CA VAL A 92 -8.48 -16.13 0.45
C VAL A 92 -9.14 -15.63 -0.84
N ILE A 93 -10.42 -15.30 -0.79
CA ILE A 93 -11.23 -14.92 -1.94
C ILE A 93 -11.44 -13.41 -2.01
N PHE A 94 -11.72 -12.93 -3.23
CA PHE A 94 -12.41 -11.65 -3.41
C PHE A 94 -13.90 -11.87 -3.15
N HIS A 95 -14.35 -11.51 -1.97
CA HIS A 95 -15.70 -11.79 -1.47
C HIS A 95 -16.74 -10.73 -1.87
N ARG A 96 -16.30 -9.58 -2.38
CA ARG A 96 -17.13 -8.47 -2.83
C ARG A 96 -16.57 -7.89 -4.12
N THR A 97 -17.39 -7.85 -5.17
CA THR A 97 -17.00 -7.32 -6.49
C THR A 97 -18.15 -6.47 -7.04
N ILE A 98 -17.86 -5.22 -7.38
CA ILE A 98 -18.85 -4.26 -7.87
C ILE A 98 -18.33 -3.59 -9.13
N PRO A 99 -18.98 -3.80 -10.29
CA PRO A 99 -18.63 -3.14 -11.54
C PRO A 99 -18.63 -1.61 -11.39
N GLY A 100 -17.62 -0.96 -11.97
CA GLY A 100 -17.47 0.49 -11.89
C GLY A 100 -17.05 0.99 -10.51
N PHE A 101 -16.66 0.08 -9.58
CA PHE A 101 -16.27 0.47 -8.24
C PHE A 101 -14.98 -0.26 -7.81
N VAL A 102 -15.10 -1.41 -7.14
CA VAL A 102 -13.96 -2.13 -6.56
C VAL A 102 -14.13 -3.65 -6.63
N ILE A 103 -13.01 -4.38 -6.51
CA ILE A 103 -12.97 -5.75 -6.00
C ILE A 103 -12.32 -5.73 -4.62
N GLN A 104 -12.92 -6.42 -3.64
CA GLN A 104 -12.47 -6.45 -2.25
C GLN A 104 -12.27 -7.88 -1.77
N GLY A 105 -11.14 -8.11 -1.10
CA GLY A 105 -10.73 -9.39 -0.53
C GLY A 105 -9.91 -9.22 0.74
N GLY A 106 -9.16 -10.28 1.10
CA GLY A 106 -8.23 -10.21 2.24
C GLY A 106 -8.82 -10.64 3.59
N ASP A 107 -10.07 -11.13 3.60
CA ASP A 107 -10.69 -11.74 4.77
C ASP A 107 -10.54 -13.28 4.71
N PRO A 108 -9.81 -13.90 5.66
CA PRO A 108 -9.67 -15.36 5.68
C PRO A 108 -10.98 -16.12 5.88
N SER A 109 -12.01 -15.51 6.48
CA SER A 109 -13.34 -16.12 6.59
C SER A 109 -14.13 -16.07 5.28
N GLY A 110 -13.74 -15.17 4.36
CA GLY A 110 -14.44 -14.90 3.11
C GLY A 110 -15.83 -14.29 3.28
N THR A 111 -16.18 -13.81 4.46
CA THR A 111 -17.50 -13.21 4.76
C THR A 111 -17.51 -11.68 4.65
N GLY A 112 -16.34 -11.04 4.72
CA GLY A 112 -16.16 -9.59 4.85
C GLY A 112 -16.16 -9.10 6.31
N ASN A 113 -16.44 -9.98 7.28
CA ASN A 113 -16.54 -9.64 8.70
C ASN A 113 -15.51 -10.36 9.59
N GLY A 114 -14.50 -11.00 8.98
CA GLY A 114 -13.51 -11.75 9.73
C GLY A 114 -12.61 -10.87 10.59
N ASP A 115 -12.49 -11.20 11.88
CA ASP A 115 -11.57 -10.59 12.82
C ASP A 115 -10.28 -11.41 12.90
N ILE A 116 -9.16 -10.83 12.51
CA ILE A 116 -7.83 -11.48 12.58
C ILE A 116 -7.07 -11.17 13.87
N GLY A 117 -7.75 -10.60 14.88
CA GLY A 117 -7.21 -10.38 16.22
C GLY A 117 -6.45 -9.08 16.41
N PHE A 118 -6.42 -8.18 15.42
CA PHE A 118 -5.86 -6.84 15.56
C PHE A 118 -6.40 -5.85 14.53
N GLN A 119 -6.30 -4.59 14.88
CA GLN A 119 -6.56 -3.44 14.01
C GLN A 119 -5.40 -2.46 14.11
N PHE A 120 -5.26 -1.58 13.12
CA PHE A 120 -4.25 -0.52 13.12
C PHE A 120 -4.79 0.77 12.51
N LYS A 121 -4.11 1.86 12.82
CA LYS A 121 -4.52 3.22 12.44
C LYS A 121 -4.43 3.47 10.94
N ASP A 122 -5.24 4.41 10.48
CA ASP A 122 -5.17 4.93 9.13
C ASP A 122 -3.86 5.71 8.88
N GLU A 123 -3.37 5.66 7.63
CA GLU A 123 -2.29 6.48 7.11
C GLU A 123 -2.82 7.31 5.93
N LEU A 124 -3.69 8.28 6.27
CA LEU A 124 -4.34 9.16 5.29
C LEU A 124 -3.39 10.26 4.82
N ARG A 125 -3.39 10.55 3.51
CA ARG A 125 -2.49 11.53 2.90
C ARG A 125 -3.21 12.38 1.86
N SER A 126 -2.88 13.67 1.81
CA SER A 126 -3.41 14.61 0.81
C SER A 126 -2.88 14.39 -0.60
N ASP A 127 -1.73 13.70 -0.73
CA ASP A 127 -1.08 13.39 -2.00
C ASP A 127 -1.43 11.99 -2.55
N LEU A 128 -2.21 11.19 -1.82
CA LEU A 128 -2.74 9.90 -2.26
C LEU A 128 -4.26 9.97 -2.39
N LEU A 129 -4.72 10.20 -3.62
CA LEU A 129 -6.13 10.37 -3.95
C LEU A 129 -6.64 9.21 -4.81
N TYR A 130 -7.96 9.00 -4.80
CA TYR A 130 -8.65 8.04 -5.67
C TYR A 130 -8.99 8.68 -7.03
N ASP A 131 -8.00 9.29 -7.66
CA ASP A 131 -8.06 10.06 -8.91
C ASP A 131 -7.78 9.23 -10.17
N GLN A 132 -7.40 7.98 -10.00
CA GLN A 132 -7.09 7.04 -11.08
C GLN A 132 -7.50 5.61 -10.71
N PRO A 133 -7.69 4.72 -11.71
CA PRO A 133 -7.97 3.31 -11.46
C PRO A 133 -6.76 2.58 -10.87
N GLY A 134 -6.99 1.40 -10.28
CA GLY A 134 -5.92 0.54 -9.77
C GLY A 134 -5.35 0.97 -8.42
N ARG A 135 -6.02 1.86 -7.66
CA ARG A 135 -5.61 2.16 -6.29
C ARG A 135 -5.81 0.93 -5.43
N LEU A 136 -4.72 0.47 -4.81
CA LEU A 136 -4.72 -0.60 -3.81
C LEU A 136 -4.83 0.05 -2.43
N ALA A 137 -5.91 -0.26 -1.70
CA ALA A 137 -6.24 0.41 -0.44
C ALA A 137 -6.81 -0.55 0.61
N MET A 138 -6.68 -0.18 1.89
CA MET A 138 -7.25 -0.95 3.00
C MET A 138 -8.76 -0.73 3.08
N ALA A 139 -9.50 -1.82 3.23
CA ALA A 139 -10.88 -1.77 3.69
C ALA A 139 -10.89 -1.62 5.21
N ASN A 140 -11.85 -0.82 5.73
CA ASN A 140 -12.05 -0.61 7.15
C ASN A 140 -13.54 -0.48 7.50
N SER A 141 -13.88 -0.55 8.77
CA SER A 141 -15.23 -0.37 9.32
C SER A 141 -15.37 0.95 10.10
N GLY A 142 -14.61 1.96 9.71
CA GLY A 142 -14.50 3.26 10.34
C GLY A 142 -13.05 3.63 10.63
N PRO A 143 -12.81 4.80 11.23
CA PRO A 143 -11.46 5.30 11.46
C PRO A 143 -10.60 4.32 12.28
N ASN A 144 -9.37 4.10 11.82
CA ASN A 144 -8.37 3.29 12.53
C ASN A 144 -8.75 1.82 12.76
N THR A 145 -9.59 1.25 11.91
CA THR A 145 -10.00 -0.17 11.97
C THR A 145 -9.42 -1.01 10.82
N ASN A 146 -8.31 -0.59 10.23
CA ASN A 146 -7.61 -1.39 9.23
C ASN A 146 -7.13 -2.72 9.82
N SER A 147 -7.18 -3.79 9.01
CA SER A 147 -6.80 -5.13 9.45
C SER A 147 -6.09 -5.89 8.33
N SER A 148 -6.74 -6.86 7.68
CA SER A 148 -6.18 -7.59 6.52
C SER A 148 -6.90 -7.30 5.21
N GLN A 149 -8.15 -6.82 5.27
CA GLN A 149 -8.95 -6.63 4.07
C GLN A 149 -8.46 -5.45 3.24
N PHE A 150 -8.45 -5.63 1.94
CA PHE A 150 -8.05 -4.62 0.97
C PHE A 150 -8.98 -4.63 -0.25
N PHE A 151 -8.95 -3.55 -1.01
CA PHE A 151 -9.65 -3.47 -2.30
C PHE A 151 -8.76 -2.85 -3.38
N ILE A 152 -9.13 -3.11 -4.63
CA ILE A 152 -8.52 -2.48 -5.81
C ILE A 152 -9.62 -1.76 -6.57
N THR A 153 -9.39 -0.49 -6.91
CA THR A 153 -10.36 0.33 -7.64
C THR A 153 -10.35 0.02 -9.13
N GLU A 154 -11.55 -0.03 -9.73
CA GLU A 154 -11.70 -0.21 -11.18
C GLU A 154 -11.52 1.10 -11.97
N GLN A 155 -11.89 2.22 -11.34
CA GLN A 155 -11.89 3.56 -11.93
C GLN A 155 -11.56 4.62 -10.87
N PRO A 156 -11.41 5.91 -11.26
CA PRO A 156 -11.35 7.00 -10.29
C PRO A 156 -12.61 7.05 -9.41
N ILE A 157 -12.41 7.22 -8.10
CA ILE A 157 -13.52 7.24 -7.11
C ILE A 157 -13.31 8.40 -6.12
N PRO A 158 -13.45 9.67 -6.55
CA PRO A 158 -13.10 10.84 -5.74
C PRO A 158 -13.83 10.94 -4.39
N PHE A 159 -15.02 10.34 -4.26
CA PHE A 159 -15.75 10.35 -3.00
C PHE A 159 -15.09 9.49 -1.90
N LEU A 160 -14.12 8.63 -2.25
CA LEU A 160 -13.28 7.89 -1.30
C LEU A 160 -12.06 8.68 -0.84
N ASN A 161 -11.78 9.85 -1.43
CA ASN A 161 -10.63 10.66 -1.04
C ASN A 161 -10.59 10.87 0.47
N PRO A 162 -9.39 10.87 1.09
CA PRO A 162 -9.27 11.05 2.53
C PRO A 162 -9.85 12.40 2.96
N CYS A 163 -10.61 12.38 4.04
CA CYS A 163 -11.10 13.56 4.70
C CYS A 163 -10.09 13.94 5.79
N LEU A 164 -9.23 14.92 5.54
CA LEU A 164 -8.18 15.32 6.48
C LEU A 164 -8.66 16.44 7.42
N ASP A 165 -9.63 17.23 6.99
CA ASP A 165 -10.28 18.27 7.79
C ASP A 165 -11.80 18.26 7.55
N ALA A 166 -12.58 18.88 8.45
CA ALA A 166 -14.03 18.87 8.36
C ALA A 166 -14.61 19.78 7.26
N ASN A 167 -13.81 20.71 6.70
CA ASN A 167 -14.31 21.78 5.85
C ASN A 167 -14.48 21.41 4.37
N GLY A 168 -13.84 20.31 3.92
CA GLY A 168 -13.84 19.89 2.52
C GLY A 168 -14.46 18.51 2.25
N CYS A 169 -15.11 17.90 3.23
CA CYS A 169 -15.41 16.48 3.21
C CYS A 169 -16.86 16.08 2.94
N GLY A 170 -17.69 17.02 2.48
CA GLY A 170 -19.10 16.70 2.14
C GLY A 170 -19.90 16.10 3.31
N GLY A 171 -19.67 16.58 4.53
CA GLY A 171 -20.34 16.11 5.75
C GLY A 171 -19.71 14.90 6.44
N ARG A 172 -18.60 14.35 5.91
CA ARG A 172 -17.84 13.31 6.63
C ARG A 172 -17.01 13.91 7.76
N GLN A 173 -16.73 13.09 8.78
CA GLN A 173 -15.85 13.50 9.88
C GLN A 173 -14.40 13.70 9.37
N ALA A 174 -13.68 14.63 9.99
CA ALA A 174 -12.25 14.79 9.76
C ALA A 174 -11.49 13.51 10.14
N ASN A 175 -10.33 13.28 9.47
CA ASN A 175 -9.49 12.11 9.65
C ASN A 175 -10.20 10.78 9.40
N THR A 176 -11.07 10.75 8.38
CA THR A 176 -11.75 9.53 7.90
C THR A 176 -11.38 9.23 6.44
N GLY A 177 -11.32 7.96 6.09
CA GLY A 177 -11.02 7.52 4.74
C GLY A 177 -10.48 6.10 4.72
N TRP A 178 -9.92 5.76 3.57
CA TRP A 178 -9.32 4.45 3.31
C TRP A 178 -7.87 4.66 2.88
N THR A 179 -6.94 4.02 3.58
CA THR A 179 -5.50 4.17 3.33
C THR A 179 -5.11 3.57 1.99
N ILE A 180 -4.70 4.40 1.03
CA ILE A 180 -4.08 3.95 -0.21
C ILE A 180 -2.63 3.55 0.10
N PHE A 181 -2.24 2.32 -0.22
CA PHE A 181 -0.89 1.83 0.06
C PHE A 181 -0.15 1.25 -1.16
N GLY A 182 -0.78 1.34 -2.35
CA GLY A 182 -0.17 0.92 -3.60
C GLY A 182 -0.95 1.38 -4.82
N GLN A 183 -0.31 1.16 -5.98
CA GLN A 183 -0.86 1.41 -7.31
C GLN A 183 -0.63 0.18 -8.19
N CYS A 184 -1.70 -0.34 -8.74
CA CYS A 184 -1.65 -1.45 -9.68
C CYS A 184 -1.47 -0.96 -11.12
N ASP A 185 -0.85 -1.78 -11.96
CA ASP A 185 -0.64 -1.50 -13.37
C ASP A 185 -1.93 -1.60 -14.22
N ALA A 186 -1.84 -1.17 -15.47
CA ALA A 186 -2.99 -1.15 -16.39
C ALA A 186 -3.51 -2.56 -16.70
N GLU A 187 -2.64 -3.57 -16.78
CA GLU A 187 -3.04 -4.96 -17.02
C GLU A 187 -3.86 -5.49 -15.85
N THR A 188 -3.44 -5.17 -14.62
CA THR A 188 -4.21 -5.47 -13.41
C THR A 188 -5.57 -4.78 -13.41
N VAL A 189 -5.67 -3.53 -13.85
CA VAL A 189 -6.95 -2.82 -13.93
C VAL A 189 -7.92 -3.53 -14.89
N GLU A 190 -7.44 -4.01 -16.04
CA GLU A 190 -8.28 -4.78 -16.98
C GLU A 190 -8.73 -6.11 -16.34
N LEU A 191 -7.86 -6.78 -15.59
CA LEU A 191 -8.24 -7.98 -14.84
C LEU A 191 -9.28 -7.67 -13.75
N VAL A 192 -9.13 -6.56 -13.02
CA VAL A 192 -10.11 -6.07 -12.03
C VAL A 192 -11.47 -5.85 -12.68
N LYS A 193 -11.53 -5.21 -13.85
CA LYS A 193 -12.76 -5.00 -14.63
C LYS A 193 -13.44 -6.33 -15.00
N LYS A 194 -12.64 -7.29 -15.45
CA LYS A 194 -13.13 -8.65 -15.77
C LYS A 194 -13.74 -9.32 -14.54
N ILE A 195 -13.03 -9.30 -13.41
CA ILE A 195 -13.47 -9.93 -12.17
C ILE A 195 -14.72 -9.24 -11.61
N ALA A 196 -14.78 -7.90 -11.65
CA ALA A 196 -15.92 -7.15 -11.17
C ALA A 196 -17.23 -7.48 -11.91
N ARG A 197 -17.14 -7.99 -13.15
CA ARG A 197 -18.28 -8.36 -14.02
C ARG A 197 -18.59 -9.87 -14.00
N MET A 198 -17.92 -10.64 -13.18
CA MET A 198 -18.27 -12.06 -12.98
C MET A 198 -19.64 -12.19 -12.30
N PRO A 199 -20.41 -13.26 -12.58
CA PRO A 199 -21.72 -13.46 -11.97
C PRO A 199 -21.70 -13.38 -10.46
N CYS A 200 -22.60 -12.60 -9.88
CA CYS A 200 -22.76 -12.40 -8.44
C CYS A 200 -24.16 -12.80 -7.96
N GLN A 201 -24.38 -12.78 -6.65
CA GLN A 201 -25.67 -13.12 -6.04
C GLN A 201 -26.80 -12.18 -6.51
N GLY A 202 -26.50 -10.96 -6.92
CA GLY A 202 -27.44 -10.00 -7.51
C GLY A 202 -27.78 -10.23 -8.99
N GLY A 203 -27.30 -11.30 -9.59
CA GLY A 203 -27.50 -11.57 -11.02
C GLY A 203 -26.78 -10.55 -11.89
N ALA A 204 -27.54 -9.77 -12.70
CA ALA A 204 -26.99 -8.70 -13.54
C ALA A 204 -26.59 -7.43 -12.77
N ASN A 205 -27.03 -7.30 -11.53
CA ASN A 205 -26.86 -6.10 -10.68
C ASN A 205 -26.00 -6.45 -9.45
N CYS A 206 -24.70 -6.58 -9.65
CA CYS A 206 -23.74 -6.70 -8.57
C CYS A 206 -23.58 -5.31 -7.89
N ASP A 207 -24.43 -4.99 -6.94
CA ASP A 207 -24.45 -3.76 -6.17
C ASP A 207 -23.92 -3.99 -4.74
N ASN A 208 -23.99 -2.97 -3.87
CA ASN A 208 -23.52 -3.07 -2.49
C ASN A 208 -24.20 -4.17 -1.66
N ASN A 209 -25.42 -4.57 -1.99
CA ASN A 209 -26.21 -5.54 -1.23
C ASN A 209 -26.01 -6.98 -1.74
N ASN A 210 -25.67 -7.14 -3.03
CA ASN A 210 -25.64 -8.43 -3.72
C ASN A 210 -24.33 -8.65 -4.50
N SER A 211 -23.23 -8.13 -3.97
CA SER A 211 -21.92 -8.06 -4.63
C SER A 211 -21.04 -9.30 -4.41
N ARG A 212 -21.56 -10.34 -3.76
CA ARG A 212 -20.78 -11.58 -3.56
C ARG A 212 -20.74 -12.39 -4.87
N PRO A 213 -19.53 -12.71 -5.41
CA PRO A 213 -19.44 -13.54 -6.60
C PRO A 213 -20.00 -14.95 -6.36
N LEU A 214 -20.68 -15.52 -7.38
CA LEU A 214 -21.13 -16.92 -7.33
C LEU A 214 -19.95 -17.90 -7.34
N ASN A 215 -18.91 -17.56 -8.12
CA ASN A 215 -17.64 -18.28 -8.18
C ASN A 215 -16.49 -17.32 -7.84
N PRO A 216 -16.19 -17.14 -6.53
CA PRO A 216 -15.20 -16.15 -6.12
C PRO A 216 -13.80 -16.47 -6.64
N VAL A 217 -13.11 -15.46 -7.16
CA VAL A 217 -11.69 -15.52 -7.50
C VAL A 217 -10.88 -15.70 -6.23
N LYS A 218 -9.94 -16.65 -6.24
CA LYS A 218 -9.06 -16.97 -5.10
C LYS A 218 -7.67 -16.41 -5.32
N ILE A 219 -7.08 -15.87 -4.28
CA ILE A 219 -5.66 -15.56 -4.19
C ILE A 219 -4.94 -16.90 -3.95
N LYS A 220 -4.08 -17.32 -4.88
CA LYS A 220 -3.25 -18.50 -4.74
C LYS A 220 -2.08 -18.23 -3.81
N HIS A 221 -1.44 -17.07 -4.01
CA HIS A 221 -0.26 -16.63 -3.29
C HIS A 221 0.00 -15.14 -3.58
N ILE A 222 0.67 -14.43 -2.66
CA ILE A 222 1.18 -13.07 -2.91
C ILE A 222 2.71 -13.10 -2.82
N GLU A 223 3.37 -12.84 -3.95
CA GLU A 223 4.81 -12.64 -4.02
C GLU A 223 5.15 -11.16 -3.82
N ILE A 224 6.16 -10.88 -2.97
CA ILE A 224 6.68 -9.52 -2.79
C ILE A 224 8.05 -9.45 -3.42
N VAL A 225 8.17 -8.69 -4.53
CA VAL A 225 9.41 -8.42 -5.25
C VAL A 225 9.83 -6.97 -5.00
N GLY A 226 11.14 -6.69 -4.94
CA GLY A 226 11.62 -5.32 -4.73
C GLY A 226 13.09 -5.26 -4.37
N ALA A 227 13.63 -4.08 -4.14
CA ALA A 227 15.04 -3.84 -3.90
C ALA A 227 15.58 -4.72 -2.76
N GLY A 228 16.19 -5.84 -3.10
CA GLY A 228 16.78 -6.81 -2.18
C GLY A 228 16.23 -8.24 -2.25
N SER A 229 15.14 -8.49 -2.97
CA SER A 229 14.66 -9.86 -3.19
C SER A 229 15.34 -10.45 -4.44
N LYS A 230 16.24 -11.41 -4.24
CA LYS A 230 16.71 -12.27 -5.34
C LYS A 230 15.53 -13.16 -5.72
N THR A 231 14.88 -12.88 -6.85
CA THR A 231 13.91 -13.78 -7.47
C THR A 231 14.61 -15.11 -7.75
N ALA A 232 14.19 -16.17 -7.07
CA ALA A 232 14.53 -17.51 -7.50
C ALA A 232 13.87 -17.71 -8.88
N ALA A 233 14.70 -17.75 -9.93
CA ALA A 233 14.22 -18.03 -11.29
C ALA A 233 13.48 -19.39 -11.28
N LYS A 234 12.21 -19.36 -11.69
CA LYS A 234 11.42 -20.57 -11.90
C LYS A 234 12.17 -21.50 -12.88
N PRO A 235 12.43 -22.77 -12.55
CA PRO A 235 13.09 -23.67 -13.48
C PRO A 235 12.26 -23.79 -14.76
N ALA A 236 12.88 -23.50 -15.91
CA ALA A 236 12.24 -23.73 -17.20
C ALA A 236 11.84 -25.20 -17.33
N ALA A 237 10.55 -25.44 -17.60
CA ALA A 237 10.03 -26.77 -17.85
C ALA A 237 10.80 -27.39 -19.04
N LYS A 238 11.55 -28.47 -18.80
CA LYS A 238 12.18 -29.25 -19.84
C LYS A 238 11.09 -29.81 -20.76
N LYS A 239 11.10 -29.41 -22.03
CA LYS A 239 10.32 -30.06 -23.09
C LYS A 239 10.71 -31.53 -23.11
N ALA A 240 9.76 -32.39 -22.83
CA ALA A 240 9.90 -33.82 -23.04
C ALA A 240 10.04 -34.08 -24.56
N THR A 241 11.19 -34.57 -24.97
CA THR A 241 11.42 -35.08 -26.32
C THR A 241 10.80 -36.46 -26.39
N THR A 242 9.69 -36.58 -27.09
CA THR A 242 9.12 -37.89 -27.48
C THR A 242 10.05 -38.54 -28.47
N ALA A 243 10.73 -39.62 -28.03
CA ALA A 243 11.41 -40.54 -28.89
C ALA A 243 10.39 -41.52 -29.50
N THR A 244 10.29 -41.54 -30.80
CA THR A 244 9.49 -42.54 -31.57
C THR A 244 10.28 -43.85 -31.60
N PRO A 245 9.67 -45.01 -31.26
CA PRO A 245 10.35 -46.28 -31.46
C PRO A 245 10.22 -46.73 -32.91
N LYS A 246 11.31 -47.33 -33.40
CA LYS A 246 11.35 -48.10 -34.64
C LYS A 246 10.65 -49.45 -34.49
#